data_b843e355b701f41eaab8d9f72ed9039a
#
_entry.id   b843e355b701f41eaab8d9f72ed9039a
#
_cell.length_a   1.000
_cell.length_b   1.000
_cell.length_c   1.000
_cell.angle_alpha   90.00
_cell.angle_beta   90.00
_cell.angle_gamma   90.00
#
_symmetry.space_group_name_H-M   'P 1'
#
loop_
_entity.id
_entity.type
_entity.pdbx_description
1 polymer ?
#
loop_
_entity_poly.entity_id
_entity_poly.type
_entity_poly.pdbx_seq_one_letter_code
_entity_poly.pdbx_strand_id
1 'polypeptide(L)'
;LNYMLADWANRGVNNWTVTQVSQTVATGITEIPAGTITITVADSSSFSVAETITGGTSAATASVLSKPTSTTMNLTVPNGTFTASETITGGTSGATTTVTTAPSLVDTQNTIDIVSAIIRRDGNDISLERIGRSEYLQIPDKDASGRPTQFFLDRQITPVIKLWQAPENSTDTIIYDRLVRMDDADAAQNDMGVPFRFFPALAAGLAYYTSIKRAPERMQILKALYEEELMRAMAMDRDRPSMFINLGYRY
;
A
#
# COMPACT_ATOMS: atom_id res chain seq x y z
N LEU A 1 -12.08 -17.95 9.89
CA LEU A 1 -11.89 -17.51 8.50
C LEU A 1 -10.69 -16.57 8.38
N ASN A 2 -10.63 -15.45 9.10
CA ASN A 2 -9.55 -14.46 9.02
C ASN A 2 -8.15 -15.04 9.27
N TYR A 3 -8.00 -15.99 10.22
CA TYR A 3 -6.74 -16.73 10.42
C TYR A 3 -6.33 -17.54 9.18
N MET A 4 -7.28 -18.10 8.45
CA MET A 4 -7.00 -18.84 7.23
C MET A 4 -6.58 -17.91 6.08
N LEU A 5 -7.22 -16.74 5.95
CA LEU A 5 -6.82 -15.72 4.96
C LEU A 5 -5.42 -15.18 5.26
N ALA A 6 -5.08 -14.98 6.54
CA ALA A 6 -3.74 -14.61 6.96
C ALA A 6 -2.71 -15.71 6.65
N ASP A 7 -3.06 -17.00 6.84
CA ASP A 7 -2.20 -18.13 6.46
C ASP A 7 -1.97 -18.15 4.94
N TRP A 8 -3.00 -17.90 4.13
CA TRP A 8 -2.85 -17.82 2.67
C TRP A 8 -1.91 -16.69 2.25
N ALA A 9 -2.05 -15.51 2.84
CA ALA A 9 -1.15 -14.40 2.57
C ALA A 9 0.32 -14.75 2.90
N ASN A 10 0.55 -15.44 4.05
CA ASN A 10 1.87 -15.90 4.44
C ASN A 10 2.44 -17.00 3.52
N ARG A 11 1.59 -17.76 2.85
CA ARG A 11 1.98 -18.77 1.85
C ARG A 11 2.21 -18.15 0.46
N GLY A 12 2.07 -16.85 0.31
CA GLY A 12 2.24 -16.14 -0.96
C GLY A 12 1.05 -16.26 -1.92
N VAL A 13 -0.14 -16.59 -1.41
CA VAL A 13 -1.38 -16.62 -2.19
C VAL A 13 -1.91 -15.19 -2.27
N ASN A 14 -1.45 -14.40 -3.24
CA ASN A 14 -1.67 -12.97 -3.23
C ASN A 14 -1.75 -12.30 -4.62
N ASN A 15 -1.81 -13.08 -5.73
CA ASN A 15 -1.79 -12.51 -7.07
C ASN A 15 -2.95 -11.54 -7.35
N TRP A 16 -4.14 -11.80 -6.79
CA TRP A 16 -5.30 -10.92 -6.97
C TRP A 16 -5.35 -9.76 -5.96
N THR A 17 -4.45 -9.74 -4.99
CA THR A 17 -4.36 -8.65 -4.00
C THR A 17 -3.33 -7.59 -4.39
N VAL A 18 -2.74 -7.68 -5.57
CA VAL A 18 -1.87 -6.65 -6.12
C VAL A 18 -2.73 -5.52 -6.67
N THR A 19 -2.53 -4.32 -6.15
CA THR A 19 -3.22 -3.11 -6.60
C THR A 19 -2.21 -2.03 -6.97
N GLN A 20 -2.46 -1.34 -8.09
CA GLN A 20 -1.62 -0.22 -8.52
C GLN A 20 -2.07 1.07 -7.85
N VAL A 21 -1.12 1.83 -7.33
CA VAL A 21 -1.33 3.18 -6.79
C VAL A 21 -0.50 4.16 -7.61
N SER A 22 -1.13 5.28 -7.96
CA SER A 22 -0.48 6.43 -8.58
C SER A 22 -0.58 7.61 -7.63
N GLN A 23 0.55 8.19 -7.27
CA GLN A 23 0.62 9.27 -6.29
C GLN A 23 1.65 10.32 -6.72
N THR A 24 1.24 11.59 -6.71
CA THR A 24 2.19 12.69 -6.96
C THR A 24 3.18 12.77 -5.81
N VAL A 25 4.45 12.97 -6.13
CA VAL A 25 5.49 13.23 -5.13
C VAL A 25 5.67 14.74 -5.00
N ALA A 26 5.78 15.21 -3.76
CA ALA A 26 6.01 16.63 -3.49
C ALA A 26 7.50 16.91 -3.35
N THR A 27 7.93 18.09 -3.80
CA THR A 27 9.34 18.53 -3.73
C THR A 27 9.87 18.39 -2.30
N GLY A 28 11.03 17.75 -2.16
CA GLY A 28 11.71 17.57 -0.89
C GLY A 28 11.08 16.54 0.05
N ILE A 29 9.96 15.92 -0.30
CA ILE A 29 9.33 14.89 0.52
C ILE A 29 9.88 13.52 0.14
N THR A 30 10.72 12.97 0.99
CA THR A 30 11.35 11.65 0.81
C THR A 30 10.53 10.49 1.39
N GLU A 31 9.57 10.77 2.26
CA GLU A 31 8.75 9.77 2.94
C GLU A 31 7.29 9.89 2.52
N ILE A 32 6.79 8.91 1.81
CA ILE A 32 5.40 8.87 1.34
C ILE A 32 4.71 7.60 1.85
N PRO A 33 3.40 7.64 2.16
CA PRO A 33 2.70 6.46 2.62
C PRO A 33 2.64 5.40 1.52
N ALA A 34 2.75 4.13 1.89
CA ALA A 34 2.53 3.01 0.98
C ALA A 34 1.02 2.75 0.80
N GLY A 35 0.35 3.65 0.12
CA GLY A 35 -1.09 3.75 -0.06
C GLY A 35 -1.50 5.22 -0.01
N THR A 36 -2.78 5.51 -0.02
CA THR A 36 -3.28 6.87 -0.03
C THR A 36 -3.82 7.26 1.34
N ILE A 37 -3.32 8.35 1.91
CA ILE A 37 -3.90 9.00 3.10
C ILE A 37 -4.59 10.26 2.62
N THR A 38 -5.92 10.26 2.64
CA THR A 38 -6.73 11.38 2.16
C THR A 38 -7.49 12.01 3.32
N ILE A 39 -7.39 13.33 3.42
CA ILE A 39 -8.22 14.14 4.31
C ILE A 39 -9.27 14.90 3.48
N THR A 40 -10.51 14.95 3.97
CA THR A 40 -11.56 15.74 3.33
C THR A 40 -11.75 17.02 4.12
N VAL A 41 -11.76 18.16 3.41
CA VAL A 41 -11.84 19.52 3.97
C VAL A 41 -12.93 20.33 3.25
N ALA A 42 -13.31 21.45 3.83
CA ALA A 42 -14.29 22.33 3.21
C ALA A 42 -13.78 22.98 1.91
N ASP A 43 -12.50 23.41 1.90
CA ASP A 43 -11.81 23.92 0.69
C ASP A 43 -10.30 23.75 0.84
N SER A 44 -9.67 23.11 -0.16
CA SER A 44 -8.22 22.89 -0.22
C SER A 44 -7.52 23.81 -1.23
N SER A 45 -8.25 24.66 -1.96
CA SER A 45 -7.72 25.41 -3.11
C SER A 45 -6.55 26.33 -2.76
N SER A 46 -6.61 26.98 -1.61
CA SER A 46 -5.62 27.96 -1.14
C SER A 46 -4.36 27.32 -0.52
N PHE A 47 -4.35 26.00 -0.30
CA PHE A 47 -3.18 25.32 0.22
C PHE A 47 -2.15 25.04 -0.87
N SER A 48 -0.88 24.94 -0.48
CA SER A 48 0.22 24.61 -1.40
C SER A 48 0.65 23.13 -1.26
N VAL A 49 1.07 22.53 -2.36
CA VAL A 49 1.72 21.21 -2.33
C VAL A 49 3.08 21.34 -1.62
N ALA A 50 3.49 20.33 -0.90
CA ALA A 50 4.66 20.26 -0.03
C ALA A 50 4.61 21.13 1.24
N GLU A 51 3.53 21.90 1.49
CA GLU A 51 3.43 22.61 2.77
C GLU A 51 3.01 21.69 3.91
N THR A 52 3.44 22.03 5.12
CA THR A 52 2.97 21.37 6.34
C THR A 52 1.67 21.99 6.80
N ILE A 53 0.66 21.15 7.03
CA ILE A 53 -0.59 21.56 7.67
C ILE A 53 -0.56 21.18 9.14
N THR A 54 -1.19 22.02 9.98
CA THR A 54 -1.26 21.82 11.44
C THR A 54 -2.71 21.90 11.90
N GLY A 55 -3.16 20.92 12.67
CA GLY A 55 -4.48 20.89 13.30
C GLY A 55 -4.54 21.85 14.48
N GLY A 56 -5.57 22.70 14.51
CA GLY A 56 -5.73 23.72 15.54
C GLY A 56 -6.10 23.17 16.93
N THR A 57 -6.74 22.01 16.97
CA THR A 57 -7.16 21.36 18.23
C THR A 57 -6.26 20.15 18.55
N SER A 58 -5.97 19.35 17.56
CA SER A 58 -5.17 18.11 17.72
C SER A 58 -3.67 18.36 17.80
N ALA A 59 -3.19 19.48 17.29
CA ALA A 59 -1.77 19.76 17.03
C ALA A 59 -1.11 18.71 16.09
N ALA A 60 -1.91 17.90 15.39
CA ALA A 60 -1.41 16.95 14.42
C ALA A 60 -0.80 17.69 13.23
N THR A 61 0.25 17.13 12.65
CA THR A 61 0.94 17.71 11.50
C THR A 61 1.11 16.70 10.38
N ALA A 62 1.01 17.14 9.13
CA ALA A 62 1.32 16.37 7.95
C ALA A 62 1.71 17.30 6.80
N SER A 63 2.42 16.78 5.79
CA SER A 63 2.69 17.53 4.57
C SER A 63 1.70 17.17 3.47
N VAL A 64 1.31 18.14 2.67
CA VAL A 64 0.40 17.96 1.52
C VAL A 64 1.17 17.36 0.36
N LEU A 65 0.82 16.15 -0.07
CA LEU A 65 1.41 15.48 -1.24
C LEU A 65 0.74 15.93 -2.54
N SER A 66 -0.58 15.97 -2.55
CA SER A 66 -1.35 16.42 -3.70
C SER A 66 -2.75 16.88 -3.30
N LYS A 67 -3.41 17.61 -4.20
CA LYS A 67 -4.80 18.07 -4.04
C LYS A 67 -5.64 17.50 -5.19
N PRO A 68 -6.20 16.28 -5.06
CA PRO A 68 -6.97 15.65 -6.14
C PRO A 68 -8.23 16.44 -6.52
N THR A 69 -8.87 17.08 -5.54
CA THR A 69 -10.05 17.94 -5.74
C THR A 69 -9.95 19.17 -4.85
N SER A 70 -10.88 20.12 -5.02
CA SER A 70 -10.98 21.30 -4.15
C SER A 70 -11.35 20.97 -2.69
N THR A 71 -11.79 19.75 -2.41
CA THR A 71 -12.22 19.34 -1.06
C THR A 71 -11.40 18.19 -0.48
N THR A 72 -10.38 17.70 -1.20
CA THR A 72 -9.55 16.57 -0.75
C THR A 72 -8.07 16.89 -0.88
N MET A 73 -7.29 16.46 0.10
CA MET A 73 -5.83 16.51 0.07
C MET A 73 -5.26 15.13 0.42
N ASN A 74 -4.25 14.68 -0.34
CA ASN A 74 -3.44 13.54 0.03
C ASN A 74 -2.27 14.02 0.89
N LEU A 75 -1.99 13.28 1.95
CA LEU A 75 -1.02 13.66 2.98
C LEU A 75 0.11 12.63 3.12
N THR A 76 1.24 13.06 3.64
CA THR A 76 2.22 12.17 4.27
C THR A 76 1.58 11.47 5.47
N VAL A 77 2.26 10.48 6.05
CA VAL A 77 1.81 9.89 7.32
C VAL A 77 1.76 10.97 8.38
N PRO A 78 0.57 11.26 8.96
CA PRO A 78 0.46 12.32 9.96
C PRO A 78 1.24 11.99 11.23
N ASN A 79 1.86 13.03 11.80
CA ASN A 79 2.33 12.99 13.18
C ASN A 79 1.19 13.47 14.09
N GLY A 80 0.59 12.57 14.83
CA GLY A 80 -0.66 12.81 15.55
C GLY A 80 -1.90 12.41 14.74
N THR A 81 -3.07 12.74 15.25
CA THR A 81 -4.36 12.37 14.63
C THR A 81 -5.22 13.61 14.44
N PHE A 82 -5.52 13.96 13.20
CA PHE A 82 -6.48 15.02 12.89
C PHE A 82 -7.90 14.60 13.32
N THR A 83 -8.67 15.56 13.81
CA THR A 83 -10.05 15.34 14.23
C THR A 83 -11.05 15.99 13.26
N ALA A 84 -12.23 15.38 13.13
CA ALA A 84 -13.29 16.00 12.34
C ALA A 84 -13.74 17.33 12.99
N SER A 85 -14.11 18.29 12.16
CA SER A 85 -14.55 19.63 12.54
C SER A 85 -13.46 20.54 13.12
N GLU A 86 -12.19 20.11 13.17
CA GLU A 86 -11.10 21.02 13.53
C GLU A 86 -10.69 21.92 12.35
N THR A 87 -10.13 23.08 12.68
CA THR A 87 -9.53 23.96 11.68
C THR A 87 -8.07 23.57 11.49
N ILE A 88 -7.65 23.35 10.25
CA ILE A 88 -6.24 23.15 9.87
C ILE A 88 -5.69 24.44 9.26
N THR A 89 -4.40 24.67 9.49
CA THR A 89 -3.67 25.85 8.98
C THR A 89 -2.47 25.41 8.18
N GLY A 90 -2.30 25.97 6.99
CA GLY A 90 -1.12 25.78 6.15
C GLY A 90 0.06 26.61 6.62
N GLY A 91 1.21 25.98 6.82
CA GLY A 91 2.40 26.65 7.37
C GLY A 91 3.06 27.63 6.42
N THR A 92 2.91 27.46 5.12
CA THR A 92 3.49 28.35 4.09
C THR A 92 2.44 29.30 3.50
N SER A 93 1.26 28.78 3.16
CA SER A 93 0.19 29.56 2.57
C SER A 93 -0.55 30.45 3.59
N GLY A 94 -0.53 30.07 4.86
CA GLY A 94 -1.40 30.66 5.89
C GLY A 94 -2.89 30.36 5.67
N ALA A 95 -3.22 29.51 4.71
CA ALA A 95 -4.60 29.12 4.42
C ALA A 95 -5.20 28.35 5.60
N THR A 96 -6.49 28.54 5.83
CA THR A 96 -7.23 27.82 6.86
C THR A 96 -8.46 27.16 6.27
N THR A 97 -8.77 25.94 6.71
CA THR A 97 -10.00 25.24 6.33
C THR A 97 -10.43 24.28 7.44
N THR A 98 -11.67 23.84 7.39
CA THR A 98 -12.21 22.90 8.38
C THR A 98 -12.13 21.47 7.84
N VAL A 99 -11.66 20.55 8.67
CA VAL A 99 -11.66 19.12 8.38
C VAL A 99 -13.09 18.58 8.39
N THR A 100 -13.56 18.06 7.27
CA THR A 100 -14.88 17.45 7.18
C THR A 100 -14.82 15.96 7.57
N THR A 101 -13.80 15.26 7.06
CA THR A 101 -13.54 13.85 7.43
C THR A 101 -12.07 13.69 7.75
N ALA A 102 -11.77 13.17 8.94
CA ALA A 102 -10.41 12.89 9.37
C ALA A 102 -9.71 11.88 8.42
N PRO A 103 -8.38 11.97 8.27
CA PRO A 103 -7.66 11.06 7.39
C PRO A 103 -7.74 9.61 7.88
N SER A 104 -7.89 8.69 6.94
CA SER A 104 -7.91 7.25 7.22
C SER A 104 -6.54 6.64 6.90
N LEU A 105 -5.98 5.89 7.86
CA LEU A 105 -4.75 5.12 7.68
C LEU A 105 -5.02 3.67 7.23
N VAL A 106 -6.29 3.26 7.17
CA VAL A 106 -6.66 1.86 6.88
C VAL A 106 -6.12 1.40 5.54
N ASP A 107 -6.16 2.26 4.52
CA ASP A 107 -5.64 1.91 3.20
C ASP A 107 -4.12 1.61 3.24
N THR A 108 -3.36 2.42 3.95
CA THR A 108 -1.91 2.20 4.08
C THR A 108 -1.57 1.00 4.95
N GLN A 109 -2.30 0.78 6.05
CA GLN A 109 -2.11 -0.37 6.94
C GLN A 109 -2.41 -1.71 6.27
N ASN A 110 -3.21 -1.71 5.21
CA ASN A 110 -3.48 -2.89 4.41
C ASN A 110 -2.34 -3.26 3.47
N THR A 111 -1.35 -2.40 3.25
CA THR A 111 -0.20 -2.68 2.39
C THR A 111 0.79 -3.60 3.09
N ILE A 112 1.04 -4.77 2.49
CA ILE A 112 2.00 -5.77 2.99
C ILE A 112 3.40 -5.51 2.41
N ASP A 113 3.46 -5.28 1.08
CA ASP A 113 4.71 -5.09 0.36
C ASP A 113 4.50 -4.27 -0.92
N ILE A 114 5.60 -3.86 -1.55
CA ILE A 114 5.62 -3.23 -2.87
C ILE A 114 6.38 -4.16 -3.80
N VAL A 115 5.73 -4.55 -4.89
CA VAL A 115 6.28 -5.48 -5.88
C VAL A 115 7.22 -4.74 -6.82
N SER A 116 6.75 -3.63 -7.38
CA SER A 116 7.49 -2.78 -8.32
C SER A 116 7.10 -1.33 -8.14
N ALA A 117 8.00 -0.43 -8.50
CA ALA A 117 7.73 1.01 -8.51
C ALA A 117 8.45 1.70 -9.67
N ILE A 118 7.81 2.69 -10.23
CA ILE A 118 8.34 3.57 -11.27
C ILE A 118 8.09 5.03 -10.90
N ILE A 119 8.91 5.93 -11.43
CA ILE A 119 8.64 7.36 -11.40
C ILE A 119 8.28 7.81 -12.82
N ARG A 120 7.17 8.52 -12.94
CA ARG A 120 6.71 9.12 -14.20
C ARG A 120 7.02 10.60 -14.20
N ARG A 121 7.78 11.04 -15.19
CA ARG A 121 8.08 12.45 -15.48
C ARG A 121 7.85 12.74 -16.95
N ASP A 122 7.04 13.74 -17.27
CA ASP A 122 6.75 14.17 -18.65
C ASP A 122 6.31 13.01 -19.56
N GLY A 123 5.51 12.09 -19.02
CA GLY A 123 5.02 10.91 -19.73
C GLY A 123 6.02 9.76 -19.88
N ASN A 124 7.25 9.89 -19.37
CA ASN A 124 8.26 8.85 -19.40
C ASN A 124 8.34 8.11 -18.07
N ASP A 125 8.29 6.80 -18.14
CA ASP A 125 8.35 5.90 -16.98
C ASP A 125 9.79 5.40 -16.76
N ILE A 126 10.31 5.59 -15.55
CA ILE A 126 11.64 5.15 -15.14
C ILE A 126 11.51 4.27 -13.92
N SER A 127 12.06 3.06 -14.01
CA SER A 127 12.03 2.09 -12.92
C SER A 127 12.83 2.59 -11.71
N LEU A 128 12.25 2.42 -10.52
CA LEU A 128 12.93 2.65 -9.25
C LEU A 128 13.56 1.33 -8.76
N GLU A 129 14.80 1.39 -8.33
CA GLU A 129 15.48 0.26 -7.73
C GLU A 129 15.04 0.09 -6.27
N ARG A 130 14.68 -1.13 -5.90
CA ARG A 130 14.37 -1.45 -4.51
C ARG A 130 15.64 -1.75 -3.75
N ILE A 131 15.89 -1.01 -2.66
CA ILE A 131 17.04 -1.22 -1.78
C ILE A 131 16.62 -1.73 -0.41
N GLY A 132 17.55 -2.38 0.28
CA GLY A 132 17.36 -2.88 1.64
C GLY A 132 17.57 -1.80 2.71
N ARG A 133 17.12 -2.08 3.95
CA ARG A 133 17.30 -1.16 5.08
C ARG A 133 18.76 -0.80 5.33
N SER A 134 19.67 -1.75 5.22
CA SER A 134 21.11 -1.52 5.44
C SER A 134 21.71 -0.64 4.34
N GLU A 135 21.32 -0.83 3.10
CA GLU A 135 21.75 -0.03 1.97
C GLU A 135 21.23 1.41 2.11
N TYR A 136 19.94 1.57 2.44
CA TYR A 136 19.37 2.90 2.71
C TYR A 136 20.10 3.63 3.85
N LEU A 137 20.48 2.92 4.92
CA LEU A 137 21.24 3.52 6.03
C LEU A 137 22.65 3.98 5.62
N GLN A 138 23.28 3.30 4.66
CA GLN A 138 24.62 3.62 4.16
C GLN A 138 24.66 4.84 3.22
N ILE A 139 23.50 5.32 2.75
CA ILE A 139 23.43 6.52 1.93
C ILE A 139 23.92 7.73 2.75
N PRO A 140 25.02 8.39 2.33
CA PRO A 140 25.63 9.47 3.12
C PRO A 140 24.74 10.71 3.22
N ASP A 141 24.12 11.09 2.09
CA ASP A 141 23.21 12.23 1.99
C ASP A 141 21.83 11.75 1.49
N LYS A 142 20.88 11.70 2.43
CA LYS A 142 19.51 11.27 2.17
C LYS A 142 18.63 12.37 1.60
N ASP A 143 19.05 13.62 1.78
CA ASP A 143 18.32 14.82 1.35
C ASP A 143 18.83 15.36 0.00
N ALA A 144 19.78 14.65 -0.64
CA ALA A 144 20.28 14.99 -1.95
C ALA A 144 19.10 15.15 -2.94
N SER A 145 18.93 16.36 -3.45
CA SER A 145 17.83 16.70 -4.37
C SER A 145 18.06 16.15 -5.76
N GLY A 146 17.04 15.59 -6.38
CA GLY A 146 17.10 15.06 -7.72
C GLY A 146 15.87 14.27 -8.11
N ARG A 147 15.97 13.54 -9.21
CA ARG A 147 14.95 12.56 -9.56
C ARG A 147 15.15 11.31 -8.70
N PRO A 148 14.13 10.83 -8.00
CA PRO A 148 14.22 9.56 -7.30
C PRO A 148 14.67 8.42 -8.22
N THR A 149 15.64 7.63 -7.77
CA THR A 149 16.17 6.47 -8.51
C THR A 149 16.02 5.18 -7.72
N GLN A 150 15.90 5.28 -6.40
CA GLN A 150 15.81 4.15 -5.50
C GLN A 150 14.69 4.35 -4.48
N PHE A 151 14.15 3.26 -3.98
CA PHE A 151 13.19 3.30 -2.88
C PHE A 151 13.46 2.20 -1.85
N PHE A 152 13.15 2.50 -0.61
CA PHE A 152 13.15 1.57 0.50
C PHE A 152 11.74 1.53 1.12
N LEU A 153 11.19 0.33 1.31
CA LEU A 153 9.91 0.16 2.03
C LEU A 153 10.17 -0.10 3.50
N ASP A 154 9.82 0.85 4.35
CA ASP A 154 9.83 0.69 5.80
C ASP A 154 8.51 0.05 6.24
N ARG A 155 8.57 -1.25 6.56
CA ARG A 155 7.41 -2.08 6.93
C ARG A 155 7.06 -1.89 8.40
N GLN A 156 6.51 -0.75 8.72
CA GLN A 156 5.92 -0.46 10.03
C GLN A 156 4.42 -0.83 10.02
N ILE A 157 3.69 -0.54 11.11
CA ILE A 157 2.23 -0.69 11.17
C ILE A 157 1.57 0.16 10.08
N THR A 158 2.11 1.34 9.83
CA THR A 158 1.79 2.18 8.67
C THR A 158 3.00 2.18 7.75
N PRO A 159 3.02 1.35 6.69
CA PRO A 159 4.18 1.24 5.82
C PRO A 159 4.48 2.55 5.08
N VAL A 160 5.75 2.90 5.01
CA VAL A 160 6.23 4.13 4.39
C VAL A 160 7.26 3.80 3.30
N ILE A 161 7.09 4.41 2.15
CA ILE A 161 8.07 4.37 1.05
C ILE A 161 9.04 5.52 1.30
N LYS A 162 10.31 5.18 1.45
CA LYS A 162 11.38 6.17 1.53
C LYS A 162 12.10 6.24 0.18
N LEU A 163 12.08 7.41 -0.43
CA LEU A 163 12.71 7.66 -1.70
C LEU A 163 14.15 8.15 -1.53
N TRP A 164 14.99 7.83 -2.47
CA TRP A 164 16.29 8.44 -2.68
C TRP A 164 16.52 8.63 -4.20
N GLN A 165 16.77 9.81 -4.65
CA GLN A 165 16.96 11.16 -4.11
C GLN A 165 15.63 11.83 -3.70
N ALA A 166 15.73 12.94 -2.96
CA ALA A 166 14.59 13.78 -2.65
C ALA A 166 14.03 14.42 -3.93
N PRO A 167 12.70 14.33 -4.19
CA PRO A 167 12.10 14.90 -5.40
C PRO A 167 12.42 16.40 -5.56
N GLU A 168 12.91 16.79 -6.74
CA GLU A 168 13.25 18.18 -7.06
C GLU A 168 12.05 19.00 -7.57
N ASN A 169 10.94 18.33 -7.91
CA ASN A 169 9.71 18.98 -8.36
C ASN A 169 8.46 18.29 -7.77
N SER A 170 7.30 18.94 -7.92
CA SER A 170 6.01 18.44 -7.47
C SER A 170 5.12 17.92 -8.60
N THR A 171 5.68 17.68 -9.78
CA THR A 171 4.97 17.20 -10.97
C THR A 171 5.21 15.72 -11.25
N ASP A 172 6.26 15.15 -10.68
CA ASP A 172 6.55 13.73 -10.79
C ASP A 172 5.50 12.89 -10.09
N THR A 173 5.20 11.74 -10.67
CA THR A 173 4.23 10.79 -10.11
C THR A 173 4.93 9.46 -9.88
N ILE A 174 4.90 8.95 -8.65
CA ILE A 174 5.27 7.58 -8.37
C ILE A 174 4.08 6.67 -8.66
N ILE A 175 4.32 5.60 -9.41
CA ILE A 175 3.35 4.55 -9.68
C ILE A 175 3.96 3.26 -9.17
N TYR A 176 3.24 2.56 -8.32
CA TYR A 176 3.74 1.33 -7.73
C TYR A 176 2.64 0.29 -7.56
N ASP A 177 3.04 -0.97 -7.71
CA ASP A 177 2.19 -2.12 -7.47
C ASP A 177 2.40 -2.57 -6.02
N ARG A 178 1.36 -2.41 -5.20
CA ARG A 178 1.38 -2.83 -3.81
C ARG A 178 0.62 -4.13 -3.62
N LEU A 179 1.14 -4.95 -2.74
CA LEU A 179 0.48 -6.13 -2.24
C LEU A 179 -0.39 -5.74 -1.05
N VAL A 180 -1.69 -5.96 -1.16
CA VAL A 180 -2.68 -5.60 -0.14
C VAL A 180 -3.10 -6.83 0.65
N ARG A 181 -3.38 -6.65 1.93
CA ARG A 181 -3.98 -7.69 2.78
C ARG A 181 -5.35 -8.09 2.21
N MET A 182 -5.66 -9.37 2.24
CA MET A 182 -7.01 -9.85 1.95
C MET A 182 -7.99 -9.26 2.95
N ASP A 183 -9.18 -8.84 2.48
CA ASP A 183 -10.20 -8.28 3.33
C ASP A 183 -10.66 -9.27 4.40
N ASP A 184 -10.88 -8.77 5.61
CA ASP A 184 -11.44 -9.56 6.69
C ASP A 184 -12.93 -9.82 6.44
N ALA A 185 -13.39 -11.02 6.76
CA ALA A 185 -14.80 -11.33 6.80
C ALA A 185 -15.38 -10.77 8.11
N ASP A 186 -15.73 -9.49 8.12
CA ASP A 186 -16.18 -8.74 9.31
C ASP A 186 -17.69 -8.64 9.41
N ALA A 187 -18.43 -8.67 8.30
CA ALA A 187 -19.89 -8.60 8.27
C ALA A 187 -20.50 -9.61 7.29
N ALA A 188 -21.70 -10.08 7.59
CA ALA A 188 -22.42 -11.05 6.76
C ALA A 188 -22.82 -10.51 5.36
N GLN A 189 -22.65 -9.21 5.13
CA GLN A 189 -23.00 -8.53 3.88
C GLN A 189 -21.77 -8.20 3.02
N ASN A 190 -20.56 -8.44 3.53
CA ASN A 190 -19.33 -8.19 2.77
C ASN A 190 -18.99 -9.41 1.92
N ASP A 191 -18.86 -9.19 0.63
CA ASP A 191 -18.31 -10.18 -0.29
C ASP A 191 -16.80 -10.31 -0.01
N MET A 192 -16.36 -11.54 0.26
CA MET A 192 -14.93 -11.82 0.34
C MET A 192 -14.32 -11.67 -1.05
N GLY A 193 -13.30 -10.85 -1.18
CA GLY A 193 -12.53 -10.66 -2.41
C GLY A 193 -11.70 -11.89 -2.82
N VAL A 194 -12.25 -13.11 -2.68
CA VAL A 194 -11.56 -14.37 -3.00
C VAL A 194 -12.00 -14.88 -4.36
N PRO A 195 -11.09 -15.15 -5.30
CA PRO A 195 -11.44 -15.68 -6.60
C PRO A 195 -12.11 -17.04 -6.53
N PHE A 196 -13.06 -17.30 -7.44
CA PHE A 196 -13.85 -18.56 -7.51
C PHE A 196 -12.99 -19.83 -7.45
N ARG A 197 -11.80 -19.82 -8.06
CA ARG A 197 -10.86 -20.95 -8.07
C ARG A 197 -10.39 -21.38 -6.67
N PHE A 198 -10.48 -20.50 -5.66
CA PHE A 198 -10.11 -20.79 -4.28
C PHE A 198 -11.29 -21.25 -3.41
N PHE A 199 -12.52 -21.25 -3.88
CA PHE A 199 -13.69 -21.66 -3.09
C PHE A 199 -13.61 -23.10 -2.57
N PRO A 200 -13.13 -24.11 -3.31
CA PRO A 200 -12.94 -25.46 -2.78
C PRO A 200 -11.93 -25.47 -1.60
N ALA A 201 -10.82 -24.77 -1.75
CA ALA A 201 -9.82 -24.64 -0.69
C ALA A 201 -10.37 -23.89 0.54
N LEU A 202 -11.23 -22.86 0.31
CA LEU A 202 -11.89 -22.12 1.36
C LEU A 202 -12.83 -23.03 2.18
N ALA A 203 -13.67 -23.82 1.49
CA ALA A 203 -14.61 -24.74 2.16
C ALA A 203 -13.87 -25.83 2.93
N ALA A 204 -12.85 -26.45 2.35
CA ALA A 204 -12.02 -27.46 3.01
C ALA A 204 -11.25 -26.88 4.21
N GLY A 205 -10.71 -25.67 4.07
CA GLY A 205 -10.00 -24.95 5.13
C GLY A 205 -10.92 -24.61 6.31
N LEU A 206 -12.12 -24.11 6.06
CA LEU A 206 -13.12 -23.86 7.11
C LEU A 206 -13.49 -25.14 7.86
N ALA A 207 -13.69 -26.24 7.13
CA ALA A 207 -13.95 -27.55 7.75
C ALA A 207 -12.77 -27.98 8.63
N TYR A 208 -11.53 -27.84 8.15
CA TYR A 208 -10.32 -28.13 8.93
C TYR A 208 -10.22 -27.29 10.20
N TYR A 209 -10.29 -25.96 10.11
CA TYR A 209 -10.17 -25.08 11.28
C TYR A 209 -11.31 -25.29 12.29
N THR A 210 -12.52 -25.62 11.82
CA THR A 210 -13.65 -25.94 12.69
C THR A 210 -13.44 -27.28 13.39
N SER A 211 -12.84 -28.27 12.73
CA SER A 211 -12.60 -29.60 13.29
C SER A 211 -11.64 -29.60 14.47
N ILE A 212 -10.71 -28.64 14.53
CA ILE A 212 -9.77 -28.49 15.66
C ILE A 212 -10.49 -28.42 17.00
N LYS A 213 -11.67 -27.77 17.05
CA LYS A 213 -12.48 -27.65 18.26
C LYS A 213 -13.59 -28.70 18.39
N ARG A 214 -14.20 -29.12 17.26
CA ARG A 214 -15.46 -29.88 17.29
C ARG A 214 -15.33 -31.35 16.91
N ALA A 215 -14.28 -31.72 16.16
CA ALA A 215 -14.09 -33.08 15.68
C ALA A 215 -12.59 -33.39 15.48
N PRO A 216 -11.78 -33.40 16.54
CA PRO A 216 -10.34 -33.58 16.45
C PRO A 216 -9.92 -34.90 15.79
N GLU A 217 -10.77 -35.92 15.84
CA GLU A 217 -10.56 -37.22 15.19
C GLU A 217 -10.53 -37.13 13.64
N ARG A 218 -11.16 -36.09 13.04
CA ARG A 218 -11.20 -35.85 11.60
C ARG A 218 -10.15 -34.86 11.11
N MET A 219 -9.44 -34.22 12.02
CA MET A 219 -8.53 -33.12 11.74
C MET A 219 -7.46 -33.48 10.70
N GLN A 220 -6.87 -34.67 10.79
CA GLN A 220 -5.83 -35.12 9.89
C GLN A 220 -6.31 -35.27 8.43
N ILE A 221 -7.49 -35.86 8.26
CA ILE A 221 -8.09 -36.07 6.92
C ILE A 221 -8.49 -34.74 6.30
N LEU A 222 -9.12 -33.85 7.10
CA LEU A 222 -9.55 -32.51 6.63
C LEU A 222 -8.35 -31.61 6.32
N LYS A 223 -7.24 -31.74 7.08
CA LYS A 223 -6.00 -31.04 6.77
C LYS A 223 -5.43 -31.49 5.42
N ALA A 224 -5.38 -32.78 5.16
CA ALA A 224 -4.87 -33.30 3.88
C ALA A 224 -5.71 -32.82 2.70
N LEU A 225 -7.04 -32.86 2.83
CA LEU A 225 -7.96 -32.33 1.80
C LEU A 225 -7.74 -30.82 1.57
N TYR A 226 -7.63 -30.03 2.64
CA TYR A 226 -7.38 -28.60 2.56
C TYR A 226 -6.08 -28.28 1.83
N GLU A 227 -4.97 -28.96 2.20
CA GLU A 227 -3.67 -28.74 1.54
C GLU A 227 -3.71 -29.14 0.06
N GLU A 228 -4.41 -30.21 -0.30
CA GLU A 228 -4.56 -30.64 -1.69
C GLU A 228 -5.34 -29.62 -2.52
N GLU A 229 -6.48 -29.16 -2.04
CA GLU A 229 -7.30 -28.16 -2.73
C GLU A 229 -6.60 -26.81 -2.84
N LEU A 230 -5.87 -26.42 -1.79
CA LEU A 230 -5.06 -25.19 -1.80
C LEU A 230 -3.93 -25.27 -2.83
N MET A 231 -3.21 -26.39 -2.90
CA MET A 231 -2.16 -26.59 -3.91
C MET A 231 -2.72 -26.55 -5.34
N ARG A 232 -3.90 -27.14 -5.59
CA ARG A 232 -4.57 -27.06 -6.88
C ARG A 232 -4.92 -25.63 -7.26
N ALA A 233 -5.50 -24.87 -6.33
CA ALA A 233 -5.86 -23.48 -6.55
C ALA A 233 -4.61 -22.62 -6.83
N MET A 234 -3.54 -22.78 -6.05
CA MET A 234 -2.26 -22.08 -6.26
C MET A 234 -1.62 -22.42 -7.60
N ALA A 235 -1.72 -23.67 -8.05
CA ALA A 235 -1.19 -24.08 -9.35
C ALA A 235 -1.92 -23.41 -10.52
N MET A 236 -3.22 -23.14 -10.36
CA MET A 236 -4.03 -22.40 -11.34
C MET A 236 -3.78 -20.88 -11.29
N ASP A 237 -3.37 -20.36 -10.14
CA ASP A 237 -3.13 -18.93 -9.89
C ASP A 237 -1.75 -18.46 -10.33
N ARG A 238 -0.86 -19.36 -10.71
CA ARG A 238 0.49 -19.00 -11.16
C ARG A 238 0.44 -18.15 -12.41
N ASP A 239 1.20 -17.06 -12.39
CA ASP A 239 1.48 -16.30 -13.59
C ASP A 239 2.18 -17.20 -14.63
N ARG A 240 1.77 -17.06 -15.89
CA ARG A 240 2.33 -17.84 -17.01
C ARG A 240 3.05 -16.90 -17.97
N PRO A 241 4.24 -16.41 -17.60
CA PRO A 241 5.02 -15.57 -18.50
C PRO A 241 5.37 -16.40 -19.76
N SER A 242 5.28 -15.76 -20.93
CA SER A 242 5.75 -16.37 -22.17
C SER A 242 7.28 -16.48 -22.13
N MET A 243 7.83 -17.70 -22.10
CA MET A 243 9.26 -17.92 -22.25
C MET A 243 9.60 -18.09 -23.73
N PHE A 244 10.37 -17.14 -24.29
CA PHE A 244 11.03 -17.31 -25.55
C PHE A 244 12.44 -17.81 -25.31
N ILE A 245 12.68 -19.09 -25.62
CA ILE A 245 14.04 -19.64 -25.61
C ILE A 245 14.65 -19.35 -26.98
N ASN A 246 15.55 -18.39 -27.05
CA ASN A 246 16.33 -18.10 -28.25
C ASN A 246 17.56 -19.04 -28.27
N LEU A 247 17.49 -20.11 -29.04
CA LEU A 247 18.61 -21.00 -29.31
C LEU A 247 19.55 -20.27 -30.29
N GLY A 248 20.48 -19.47 -29.74
CA GLY A 248 21.53 -18.86 -30.52
C GLY A 248 22.44 -19.95 -31.11
N TYR A 249 22.32 -20.21 -32.41
CA TYR A 249 23.34 -20.98 -33.13
C TYR A 249 24.61 -20.11 -33.18
N ARG A 250 25.66 -20.54 -32.48
CA ARG A 250 27.01 -20.04 -32.75
C ARG A 250 27.52 -20.82 -33.96
N TYR A 251 27.79 -20.10 -35.07
CA TYR A 251 28.66 -20.56 -36.14
C TYR A 251 30.11 -20.35 -35.73
#